data_4d88e80e01d7d593c9ef8a77e77f780c
#
_entry.id   4d88e80e01d7d593c9ef8a77e77f780c
#
_cell.length_a   1.000
_cell.length_b   1.000
_cell.length_c   1.000
_cell.angle_alpha   90.00
_cell.angle_beta   90.00
_cell.angle_gamma   90.00
#
_symmetry.space_group_name_H-M   'P 1'
#
loop_
_entity.id
_entity.type
_entity.pdbx_description
1 polymer ?
#
loop_
_entity_poly.entity_id
_entity_poly.type
_entity_poly.pdbx_seq_one_letter_code
_entity_poly.pdbx_strand_id
1 'polypeptide(L)'
;MVKVTIDGIEVEVEPGTSILNAARKIGGDVVPPAMCYYSKLPGTGGKCRTCLVEVAAGSTADPRPMPKLVASCSTPVQDGMVVNNKTSERVHNNRGGVVEFLLANHPLDCPICDQAGECHLQDLGYEHGSAKTRYEEERRTFDPIDIGNKIKLHMNRCILCYRCVFVANQLTENRVHGVLHRGEHAEISTFIEQAVDNDFSGNMIDVCPVGALTDRTFRFKSRVWFLKPMEAERSCNKCCGKAVVWMFGNEIYRVTARKDKYGEVEDIDGKTAWLCNDCRFEHKSATDWNIAGPRVINRHSVISQGKYATSMEKPVKRIG
;
A
#
# COMPACT_ATOMS: atom_id res chain seq x y z
N MET A 1 -8.83 -4.93 -28.56
CA MET A 1 -8.41 -3.80 -27.70
C MET A 1 -9.63 -2.96 -27.38
N VAL A 2 -9.70 -2.37 -26.21
CA VAL A 2 -10.79 -1.50 -25.74
C VAL A 2 -10.19 -0.12 -25.50
N LYS A 3 -10.85 0.93 -25.97
CA LYS A 3 -10.43 2.32 -25.78
C LYS A 3 -11.15 2.93 -24.59
N VAL A 4 -10.41 3.59 -23.71
CA VAL A 4 -10.96 4.31 -22.56
C VAL A 4 -10.24 5.66 -22.42
N THR A 5 -10.98 6.69 -22.06
CA THR A 5 -10.45 8.02 -21.77
C THR A 5 -10.45 8.25 -20.28
N ILE A 6 -9.29 8.57 -19.70
CA ILE A 6 -9.15 8.83 -18.26
C ILE A 6 -8.53 10.23 -18.07
N ASP A 7 -9.27 11.13 -17.41
CA ASP A 7 -8.91 12.55 -17.25
C ASP A 7 -8.46 13.21 -18.57
N GLY A 8 -9.17 12.88 -19.68
CA GLY A 8 -8.89 13.40 -21.02
C GLY A 8 -7.79 12.69 -21.81
N ILE A 9 -7.13 11.66 -21.24
CA ILE A 9 -6.08 10.90 -21.93
C ILE A 9 -6.66 9.55 -22.39
N GLU A 10 -6.60 9.30 -23.71
CA GLU A 10 -7.03 8.03 -24.30
C GLU A 10 -5.96 6.96 -24.14
N VAL A 11 -6.39 5.75 -23.81
CA VAL A 11 -5.52 4.56 -23.72
C VAL A 11 -6.25 3.33 -24.24
N GLU A 12 -5.52 2.48 -24.95
CA GLU A 12 -6.02 1.17 -25.40
C GLU A 12 -5.50 0.07 -24.48
N VAL A 13 -6.41 -0.81 -24.06
CA VAL A 13 -6.11 -1.94 -23.17
C VAL A 13 -6.84 -3.21 -23.59
N GLU A 14 -6.43 -4.34 -23.05
CA GLU A 14 -7.11 -5.62 -23.26
C GLU A 14 -8.51 -5.61 -22.59
N PRO A 15 -9.50 -6.30 -23.20
CA PRO A 15 -10.79 -6.49 -22.57
C PRO A 15 -10.66 -7.10 -21.17
N GLY A 16 -11.47 -6.63 -20.22
CA GLY A 16 -11.41 -7.08 -18.83
C GLY A 16 -10.38 -6.37 -17.96
N THR A 17 -9.52 -5.51 -18.53
CA THR A 17 -8.61 -4.65 -17.76
C THR A 17 -9.42 -3.72 -16.87
N SER A 18 -9.03 -3.59 -15.58
CA SER A 18 -9.67 -2.64 -14.67
C SER A 18 -9.30 -1.20 -15.00
N ILE A 19 -10.19 -0.24 -14.64
CA ILE A 19 -9.92 1.19 -14.80
C ILE A 19 -8.59 1.57 -14.13
N LEU A 20 -8.29 1.03 -12.95
CA LEU A 20 -7.02 1.29 -12.25
C LEU A 20 -5.81 0.85 -13.08
N ASN A 21 -5.86 -0.34 -13.68
CA ASN A 21 -4.75 -0.84 -14.48
C ASN A 21 -4.61 -0.09 -15.81
N ALA A 22 -5.72 0.35 -16.40
CA ALA A 22 -5.71 1.25 -17.55
C ALA A 22 -5.05 2.61 -17.17
N ALA A 23 -5.41 3.20 -16.03
CA ALA A 23 -4.78 4.41 -15.51
C ALA A 23 -3.28 4.22 -15.24
N ARG A 24 -2.88 3.06 -14.68
CA ARG A 24 -1.47 2.71 -14.45
C ARG A 24 -0.66 2.61 -15.75
N LYS A 25 -1.29 2.21 -16.86
CA LYS A 25 -0.66 2.20 -18.19
C LYS A 25 -0.36 3.61 -18.68
N ILE A 26 -1.22 4.58 -18.39
CA ILE A 26 -0.96 6.01 -18.64
C ILE A 26 0.14 6.51 -17.68
N GLY A 27 0.00 6.23 -16.41
CA GLY A 27 0.92 6.67 -15.35
C GLY A 27 0.64 8.09 -14.85
N GLY A 28 1.56 8.61 -14.02
CA GLY A 28 1.45 9.96 -13.48
C GLY A 28 0.27 10.18 -12.53
N ASP A 29 -0.25 11.39 -12.51
CA ASP A 29 -1.27 11.85 -11.59
C ASP A 29 -2.69 11.34 -11.89
N VAL A 30 -2.90 10.73 -13.06
CA VAL A 30 -4.21 10.16 -13.42
C VAL A 30 -4.49 8.82 -12.71
N VAL A 31 -3.48 8.24 -12.07
CA VAL A 31 -3.60 6.96 -11.38
C VAL A 31 -4.32 7.14 -10.05
N PRO A 32 -5.51 6.55 -9.85
CA PRO A 32 -6.18 6.60 -8.55
C PRO A 32 -5.36 5.89 -7.47
N PRO A 33 -5.35 6.38 -6.22
CA PRO A 33 -4.71 5.68 -5.13
C PRO A 33 -5.43 4.35 -4.83
N ALA A 34 -4.68 3.29 -4.49
CA ALA A 34 -5.26 1.97 -4.26
C ALA A 34 -4.55 1.24 -3.11
N MET A 35 -5.12 1.33 -1.89
CA MET A 35 -4.48 0.74 -0.72
C MET A 35 -4.75 -0.76 -0.55
N CYS A 36 -5.88 -1.29 -1.01
CA CYS A 36 -6.20 -2.72 -0.87
C CYS A 36 -5.91 -3.55 -2.12
N TYR A 37 -5.80 -2.93 -3.29
CA TYR A 37 -5.44 -3.62 -4.54
C TYR A 37 -3.92 -3.86 -4.62
N TYR A 38 -3.54 -5.04 -5.06
CA TYR A 38 -2.15 -5.43 -5.29
C TYR A 38 -2.08 -6.35 -6.49
N SER A 39 -1.43 -5.93 -7.58
CA SER A 39 -1.50 -6.63 -8.88
C SER A 39 -0.92 -8.05 -8.83
N LYS A 40 0.05 -8.29 -7.95
CA LYS A 40 0.72 -9.59 -7.78
C LYS A 40 -0.05 -10.57 -6.87
N LEU A 41 -1.19 -10.14 -6.33
CA LEU A 41 -2.03 -10.95 -5.45
C LEU A 41 -3.46 -10.98 -6.02
N PRO A 42 -3.78 -11.97 -6.87
CA PRO A 42 -5.11 -12.12 -7.44
C PRO A 42 -6.22 -12.11 -6.38
N GLY A 43 -7.36 -11.46 -6.68
CA GLY A 43 -8.49 -11.34 -5.75
C GLY A 43 -8.40 -10.19 -4.74
N THR A 44 -7.30 -9.44 -4.73
CA THR A 44 -7.21 -8.19 -3.94
C THR A 44 -8.03 -7.07 -4.59
N GLY A 45 -8.38 -6.06 -3.82
CA GLY A 45 -9.15 -4.89 -4.30
C GLY A 45 -10.55 -4.78 -3.70
N GLY A 46 -11.27 -3.72 -4.05
CA GLY A 46 -12.68 -3.49 -3.72
C GLY A 46 -13.03 -3.17 -2.25
N LYS A 47 -12.04 -3.08 -1.34
CA LYS A 47 -12.26 -2.96 0.12
C LYS A 47 -12.08 -1.53 0.65
N CYS A 48 -10.94 -0.90 0.41
CA CYS A 48 -10.59 0.40 1.02
C CYS A 48 -11.33 1.60 0.41
N ARG A 49 -11.82 1.50 -0.81
CA ARG A 49 -12.55 2.55 -1.56
C ARG A 49 -11.74 3.83 -1.86
N THR A 50 -10.44 3.87 -1.60
CA THR A 50 -9.61 5.05 -1.94
C THR A 50 -9.51 5.28 -3.45
N CYS A 51 -9.73 4.24 -4.25
CA CYS A 51 -9.65 4.24 -5.71
C CYS A 51 -10.97 4.61 -6.41
N LEU A 52 -11.93 5.20 -5.72
CA LEU A 52 -13.20 5.65 -6.34
C LEU A 52 -12.92 6.65 -7.45
N VAL A 53 -13.63 6.46 -8.58
CA VAL A 53 -13.61 7.33 -9.77
C VAL A 53 -15.02 7.57 -10.27
N GLU A 54 -15.22 8.63 -11.05
CA GLU A 54 -16.46 8.95 -11.72
C GLU A 54 -16.44 8.44 -13.16
N VAL A 55 -17.48 7.72 -13.57
CA VAL A 55 -17.66 7.31 -14.96
C VAL A 55 -18.66 8.27 -15.61
N ALA A 56 -18.15 9.20 -16.40
CA ALA A 56 -18.94 10.22 -17.09
C ALA A 56 -19.66 9.68 -18.33
N ALA A 57 -19.10 8.63 -18.97
CA ALA A 57 -19.77 7.85 -20.00
C ALA A 57 -19.42 6.36 -19.84
N GLY A 58 -20.42 5.51 -19.88
CA GLY A 58 -20.26 4.06 -19.61
C GLY A 58 -19.57 3.32 -20.75
N SER A 59 -20.05 3.50 -21.99
CA SER A 59 -19.48 2.88 -23.18
C SER A 59 -20.02 3.54 -24.45
N THR A 60 -19.50 3.16 -25.63
CA THR A 60 -20.08 3.53 -26.93
C THR A 60 -21.50 3.02 -27.09
N ALA A 61 -21.84 1.86 -26.55
CA ALA A 61 -23.17 1.25 -26.61
C ALA A 61 -24.16 1.86 -25.59
N ASP A 62 -23.65 2.29 -24.44
CA ASP A 62 -24.42 2.97 -23.39
C ASP A 62 -23.64 4.17 -22.84
N PRO A 63 -23.81 5.36 -23.47
CA PRO A 63 -23.03 6.55 -23.11
C PRO A 63 -23.52 7.23 -21.82
N ARG A 64 -24.51 6.68 -21.12
CA ARG A 64 -25.03 7.28 -19.88
C ARG A 64 -23.96 7.27 -18.78
N PRO A 65 -23.88 8.35 -17.98
CA PRO A 65 -22.99 8.37 -16.83
C PRO A 65 -23.43 7.37 -15.77
N MET A 66 -22.49 6.80 -15.05
CA MET A 66 -22.82 5.98 -13.89
C MET A 66 -23.24 6.89 -12.70
N PRO A 67 -24.39 6.64 -12.07
CA PRO A 67 -24.93 7.52 -11.03
C PRO A 67 -24.08 7.52 -9.75
N LYS A 68 -23.32 6.45 -9.53
CA LYS A 68 -22.45 6.27 -8.35
C LYS A 68 -20.98 6.21 -8.75
N LEU A 69 -20.10 6.70 -7.87
CA LEU A 69 -18.67 6.46 -8.02
C LEU A 69 -18.38 4.96 -7.94
N VAL A 70 -17.45 4.51 -8.77
CA VAL A 70 -17.06 3.10 -8.86
C VAL A 70 -15.64 2.89 -8.36
N ALA A 71 -15.35 1.69 -7.85
CA ALA A 71 -14.01 1.33 -7.44
C ALA A 71 -13.19 0.94 -8.68
N SER A 72 -12.26 1.80 -9.08
CA SER A 72 -11.44 1.60 -10.30
C SER A 72 -10.65 0.29 -10.31
N CYS A 73 -10.30 -0.24 -9.14
CA CYS A 73 -9.54 -1.49 -9.02
C CYS A 73 -10.36 -2.76 -9.37
N SER A 74 -11.70 -2.68 -9.36
CA SER A 74 -12.60 -3.82 -9.61
C SER A 74 -13.60 -3.58 -10.74
N THR A 75 -13.58 -2.40 -11.35
CA THR A 75 -14.47 -2.07 -12.48
C THR A 75 -13.70 -2.25 -13.78
N PRO A 76 -14.11 -3.17 -14.67
CA PRO A 76 -13.48 -3.34 -15.97
C PRO A 76 -13.81 -2.15 -16.89
N VAL A 77 -12.88 -1.80 -17.76
CA VAL A 77 -13.11 -0.79 -18.81
C VAL A 77 -14.02 -1.33 -19.90
N GLN A 78 -14.79 -0.44 -20.50
CA GLN A 78 -15.60 -0.71 -21.67
C GLN A 78 -15.20 0.24 -22.81
N ASP A 79 -15.47 -0.15 -24.04
CA ASP A 79 -15.09 0.64 -25.22
C ASP A 79 -15.83 1.99 -25.23
N GLY A 80 -15.06 3.08 -25.41
CA GLY A 80 -15.58 4.45 -25.34
C GLY A 80 -15.92 4.95 -23.94
N MET A 81 -15.55 4.22 -22.88
CA MET A 81 -15.73 4.68 -21.50
C MET A 81 -14.95 5.97 -21.23
N VAL A 82 -15.59 6.92 -20.52
CA VAL A 82 -14.95 8.16 -20.06
C VAL A 82 -14.93 8.20 -18.54
N VAL A 83 -13.74 8.35 -17.97
CA VAL A 83 -13.50 8.29 -16.53
C VAL A 83 -12.84 9.57 -16.06
N ASN A 84 -13.36 10.16 -15.00
CA ASN A 84 -12.78 11.31 -14.31
C ASN A 84 -12.27 10.87 -12.93
N ASN A 85 -10.99 11.11 -12.69
CA ASN A 85 -10.34 10.88 -11.41
C ASN A 85 -9.93 12.21 -10.77
N LYS A 86 -8.85 12.82 -11.27
CA LYS A 86 -8.28 14.06 -10.75
C LYS A 86 -9.15 15.28 -11.10
N THR A 87 -9.83 15.23 -12.25
CA THR A 87 -10.66 16.32 -12.76
C THR A 87 -12.02 16.44 -12.10
N SER A 88 -12.47 15.44 -11.33
CA SER A 88 -13.76 15.42 -10.66
C SER A 88 -13.69 15.89 -9.21
N GLU A 89 -14.34 17.02 -8.90
CA GLU A 89 -14.51 17.50 -7.52
C GLU A 89 -15.30 16.49 -6.67
N ARG A 90 -16.28 15.83 -7.27
CA ARG A 90 -17.05 14.78 -6.61
C ARG A 90 -16.17 13.62 -6.12
N VAL A 91 -15.17 13.23 -6.92
CA VAL A 91 -14.18 12.20 -6.54
C VAL A 91 -13.34 12.69 -5.37
N HIS A 92 -12.84 13.92 -5.41
CA HIS A 92 -12.05 14.51 -4.32
C HIS A 92 -12.80 14.54 -2.99
N ASN A 93 -14.04 15.04 -3.00
CA ASN A 93 -14.88 15.14 -1.80
C ASN A 93 -15.19 13.76 -1.20
N ASN A 94 -15.53 12.78 -2.05
CA ASN A 94 -15.79 11.41 -1.58
C ASN A 94 -14.52 10.71 -1.08
N ARG A 95 -13.38 10.94 -1.71
CA ARG A 95 -12.09 10.39 -1.23
C ARG A 95 -11.73 10.96 0.13
N GLY A 96 -11.99 12.25 0.38
CA GLY A 96 -11.87 12.87 1.71
C GLY A 96 -12.68 12.12 2.76
N GLY A 97 -13.95 11.82 2.49
CA GLY A 97 -14.80 11.02 3.37
C GLY A 97 -14.28 9.59 3.60
N VAL A 98 -13.77 8.94 2.54
CA VAL A 98 -13.14 7.61 2.67
C VAL A 98 -11.91 7.65 3.57
N VAL A 99 -11.05 8.65 3.41
CA VAL A 99 -9.86 8.84 4.26
C VAL A 99 -10.28 9.11 5.71
N GLU A 100 -11.30 9.92 5.94
CA GLU A 100 -11.86 10.17 7.26
C GLU A 100 -12.32 8.87 7.94
N PHE A 101 -13.03 8.00 7.20
CA PHE A 101 -13.42 6.66 7.71
C PHE A 101 -12.22 5.80 8.09
N LEU A 102 -11.18 5.79 7.25
CA LEU A 102 -9.97 5.01 7.54
C LEU A 102 -9.22 5.56 8.76
N LEU A 103 -9.30 6.86 9.02
CA LEU A 103 -8.64 7.53 10.15
C LEU A 103 -9.46 7.52 11.44
N ALA A 104 -10.77 7.25 11.38
CA ALA A 104 -11.67 7.28 12.54
C ALA A 104 -11.15 6.43 13.71
N ASN A 105 -10.74 5.19 13.43
CA ASN A 105 -10.17 4.27 14.43
C ASN A 105 -8.64 4.19 14.38
N HIS A 106 -7.99 4.86 13.42
CA HIS A 106 -6.55 4.78 13.29
C HIS A 106 -5.84 5.57 14.41
N PRO A 107 -4.86 4.98 15.14
CA PRO A 107 -4.22 5.67 16.25
C PRO A 107 -3.29 6.79 15.77
N LEU A 108 -3.06 7.80 16.60
CA LEU A 108 -2.11 8.89 16.34
C LEU A 108 -0.66 8.46 16.60
N ASP A 109 -0.30 7.29 16.13
CA ASP A 109 0.97 6.62 16.38
C ASP A 109 2.09 6.97 15.38
N CYS A 110 1.87 7.87 14.42
CA CYS A 110 2.87 8.19 13.40
C CYS A 110 4.26 8.49 14.00
N PRO A 111 4.40 9.20 15.13
CA PRO A 111 5.71 9.46 15.74
C PRO A 111 6.44 8.20 16.20
N ILE A 112 5.74 7.12 16.50
CA ILE A 112 6.31 5.83 16.97
C ILE A 112 6.10 4.68 15.99
N CYS A 113 5.46 4.93 14.85
CA CYS A 113 5.16 3.92 13.84
C CYS A 113 6.34 3.77 12.87
N ASP A 114 6.83 2.53 12.67
CA ASP A 114 7.96 2.27 11.76
C ASP A 114 7.61 2.47 10.28
N GLN A 115 6.32 2.56 9.94
CA GLN A 115 5.85 2.87 8.58
C GLN A 115 5.86 4.38 8.27
N ALA A 116 6.09 5.26 9.27
CA ALA A 116 6.10 6.69 9.05
C ALA A 116 7.13 7.10 7.98
N GLY A 117 6.73 7.99 7.08
CA GLY A 117 7.53 8.45 5.94
C GLY A 117 7.45 7.54 4.69
N GLU A 118 6.78 6.40 4.77
CA GLU A 118 6.50 5.50 3.65
C GLU A 118 5.08 4.90 3.71
N CYS A 119 4.17 5.55 4.44
CA CYS A 119 2.82 5.07 4.69
C CYS A 119 1.82 5.69 3.70
N HIS A 120 1.14 4.85 2.92
CA HIS A 120 0.13 5.31 1.95
C HIS A 120 -1.05 6.00 2.63
N LEU A 121 -1.45 5.59 3.84
CA LEU A 121 -2.54 6.26 4.57
C LEU A 121 -2.11 7.65 5.04
N GLN A 122 -0.86 7.81 5.46
CA GLN A 122 -0.30 9.10 5.85
C GLN A 122 -0.33 10.08 4.67
N ASP A 123 0.11 9.62 3.48
CA ASP A 123 0.11 10.44 2.27
C ASP A 123 -1.32 10.87 1.88
N LEU A 124 -2.27 9.92 1.88
CA LEU A 124 -3.68 10.22 1.61
C LEU A 124 -4.31 11.12 2.67
N GLY A 125 -3.88 10.98 3.93
CA GLY A 125 -4.30 11.86 5.02
C GLY A 125 -3.88 13.31 4.79
N TYR A 126 -2.68 13.55 4.26
CA TYR A 126 -2.22 14.89 3.89
C TYR A 126 -2.91 15.44 2.64
N GLU A 127 -3.19 14.58 1.65
CA GLU A 127 -3.74 15.01 0.38
C GLU A 127 -5.25 15.26 0.44
N HIS A 128 -6.00 14.42 1.17
CA HIS A 128 -7.46 14.43 1.18
C HIS A 128 -8.08 14.52 2.57
N GLY A 129 -7.30 14.35 3.64
CA GLY A 129 -7.80 14.34 5.00
C GLY A 129 -8.17 15.73 5.53
N SER A 130 -8.89 15.74 6.66
CA SER A 130 -9.19 16.94 7.43
C SER A 130 -8.23 17.08 8.62
N ALA A 131 -7.93 18.33 9.02
CA ALA A 131 -7.14 18.61 10.21
C ALA A 131 -7.88 18.28 11.52
N LYS A 132 -9.20 18.12 11.46
CA LYS A 132 -10.05 17.81 12.62
C LYS A 132 -10.87 16.56 12.32
N THR A 133 -11.01 15.70 13.33
CA THR A 133 -12.02 14.64 13.31
C THR A 133 -13.34 15.19 13.83
N ARG A 134 -14.45 14.68 13.31
CA ARG A 134 -15.81 14.91 13.82
C ARG A 134 -16.36 13.69 14.57
N TYR A 135 -15.53 12.65 14.75
CA TYR A 135 -15.87 11.49 15.55
C TYR A 135 -15.57 11.77 17.01
N GLU A 136 -16.58 11.59 17.86
CA GLU A 136 -16.52 11.79 19.31
C GLU A 136 -16.44 10.46 20.06
N GLU A 137 -16.75 9.35 19.36
CA GLU A 137 -16.74 8.01 19.93
C GLU A 137 -15.30 7.54 20.23
N GLU A 138 -15.17 6.68 21.22
CA GLU A 138 -13.91 6.04 21.55
C GLU A 138 -13.40 5.18 20.40
N ARG A 139 -12.09 5.27 20.13
CA ARG A 139 -11.46 4.43 19.13
C ARG A 139 -11.43 2.98 19.57
N ARG A 140 -11.72 2.10 18.63
CA ARG A 140 -11.52 0.67 18.83
C ARG A 140 -10.08 0.36 19.22
N THR A 141 -9.91 -0.46 20.24
CA THR A 141 -8.62 -0.99 20.66
C THR A 141 -8.62 -2.50 20.58
N PHE A 142 -7.49 -3.05 20.21
CA PHE A 142 -7.25 -4.48 20.15
C PHE A 142 -6.07 -4.81 21.04
N ASP A 143 -6.12 -5.94 21.72
CA ASP A 143 -5.01 -6.46 22.47
C ASP A 143 -3.83 -6.80 21.54
N PRO A 144 -2.58 -6.64 22.01
CA PRO A 144 -1.43 -7.04 21.25
C PRO A 144 -1.41 -8.54 20.96
N ILE A 145 -1.29 -8.90 19.68
CA ILE A 145 -1.21 -10.30 19.24
C ILE A 145 0.24 -10.59 18.84
N ASP A 146 0.79 -11.69 19.36
CA ASP A 146 2.08 -12.20 18.91
C ASP A 146 1.89 -13.19 17.76
N ILE A 147 2.42 -12.84 16.59
CA ILE A 147 2.37 -13.66 15.38
C ILE A 147 3.73 -14.27 15.03
N GLY A 148 4.66 -14.24 15.97
CA GLY A 148 6.00 -14.79 15.84
C GLY A 148 7.12 -13.77 16.09
N ASN A 149 8.36 -14.24 15.99
CA ASN A 149 9.55 -13.46 16.35
C ASN A 149 10.03 -12.45 15.29
N LYS A 150 9.58 -12.58 14.06
CA LYS A 150 10.05 -11.79 12.90
C LYS A 150 9.11 -10.64 12.51
N ILE A 151 7.81 -10.82 12.69
CA ILE A 151 6.77 -9.87 12.29
C ILE A 151 6.04 -9.38 13.54
N LYS A 152 5.82 -8.08 13.63
CA LYS A 152 4.94 -7.48 14.65
C LYS A 152 3.61 -7.07 14.04
N LEU A 153 2.53 -7.59 14.57
CA LEU A 153 1.17 -7.13 14.27
C LEU A 153 0.75 -6.06 15.27
N HIS A 154 0.28 -4.94 14.76
CA HIS A 154 -0.34 -3.85 15.51
C HIS A 154 -1.73 -3.62 14.95
N MET A 155 -2.71 -4.35 15.48
CA MET A 155 -4.06 -4.42 14.90
C MET A 155 -4.78 -3.06 14.90
N ASN A 156 -4.54 -2.20 15.89
CA ASN A 156 -5.11 -0.84 15.94
C ASN A 156 -4.75 0.02 14.71
N ARG A 157 -3.64 -0.28 14.02
CA ARG A 157 -3.21 0.41 12.79
C ARG A 157 -3.75 -0.22 11.52
N CYS A 158 -4.43 -1.37 11.63
CA CYS A 158 -4.92 -2.11 10.48
C CYS A 158 -6.14 -1.41 9.85
N ILE A 159 -6.14 -1.34 8.51
CA ILE A 159 -7.26 -0.81 7.71
C ILE A 159 -8.11 -1.91 7.06
N LEU A 160 -7.94 -3.16 7.48
CA LEU A 160 -8.67 -4.32 6.95
C LEU A 160 -8.62 -4.45 5.41
N CYS A 161 -7.45 -4.20 4.82
CA CYS A 161 -7.26 -4.31 3.37
C CYS A 161 -7.10 -5.75 2.88
N TYR A 162 -6.80 -6.69 3.76
CA TYR A 162 -6.61 -8.12 3.56
C TYR A 162 -5.43 -8.53 2.67
N ARG A 163 -4.55 -7.63 2.26
CA ARG A 163 -3.38 -7.99 1.46
C ARG A 163 -2.52 -9.08 2.13
N CYS A 164 -2.29 -8.99 3.43
CA CYS A 164 -1.52 -9.98 4.18
C CYS A 164 -2.20 -11.37 4.20
N VAL A 165 -3.54 -11.41 4.24
CA VAL A 165 -4.30 -12.66 4.16
C VAL A 165 -4.11 -13.32 2.79
N PHE A 166 -4.08 -12.52 1.71
CA PHE A 166 -3.78 -13.03 0.37
C PHE A 166 -2.33 -13.54 0.26
N VAL A 167 -1.36 -12.88 0.90
CA VAL A 167 0.01 -13.42 1.00
C VAL A 167 0.00 -14.76 1.73
N ALA A 168 -0.68 -14.84 2.88
CA ALA A 168 -0.78 -16.10 3.63
C ALA A 168 -1.39 -17.23 2.79
N ASN A 169 -2.44 -16.93 2.03
CA ASN A 169 -3.14 -17.93 1.23
C ASN A 169 -2.38 -18.35 -0.05
N GLN A 170 -1.59 -17.46 -0.65
CA GLN A 170 -1.00 -17.68 -1.97
C GLN A 170 0.50 -18.00 -1.93
N LEU A 171 1.22 -17.52 -0.92
CA LEU A 171 2.66 -17.70 -0.80
C LEU A 171 3.06 -18.65 0.35
N THR A 172 2.17 -18.90 1.30
CA THR A 172 2.46 -19.78 2.42
C THR A 172 1.51 -20.98 2.39
N GLU A 173 2.05 -22.17 2.58
CA GLU A 173 1.24 -23.38 2.66
C GLU A 173 0.38 -23.42 3.93
N ASN A 174 0.81 -22.68 4.96
CA ASN A 174 0.15 -22.64 6.25
C ASN A 174 -0.78 -21.43 6.36
N ARG A 175 -2.10 -21.66 6.33
CA ARG A 175 -3.14 -20.64 6.36
C ARG A 175 -3.54 -20.23 7.77
N VAL A 176 -2.57 -20.03 8.67
CA VAL A 176 -2.84 -19.64 10.05
C VAL A 176 -3.25 -18.16 10.20
N HIS A 177 -2.89 -17.31 9.24
CA HIS A 177 -3.17 -15.88 9.26
C HIS A 177 -4.44 -15.56 8.46
N GLY A 178 -5.42 -14.94 9.09
CA GLY A 178 -6.71 -14.69 8.49
C GLY A 178 -7.49 -13.58 9.14
N VAL A 179 -8.78 -13.55 8.85
CA VAL A 179 -9.75 -12.61 9.43
C VAL A 179 -10.59 -13.35 10.44
N LEU A 180 -10.63 -12.87 11.65
CA LEU A 180 -11.54 -13.32 12.69
C LEU A 180 -12.69 -12.33 12.80
N HIS A 181 -13.85 -12.83 13.25
CA HIS A 181 -15.07 -12.04 13.43
C HIS A 181 -15.57 -11.36 12.14
N ARG A 182 -16.51 -10.43 12.26
CA ARG A 182 -17.11 -9.70 11.15
C ARG A 182 -17.62 -8.32 11.58
N GLY A 183 -17.89 -7.45 10.60
CA GLY A 183 -18.38 -6.09 10.86
C GLY A 183 -17.36 -5.28 11.64
N GLU A 184 -17.80 -4.59 12.65
CA GLU A 184 -16.96 -3.73 13.50
C GLU A 184 -15.96 -4.53 14.35
N HIS A 185 -16.25 -5.80 14.64
CA HIS A 185 -15.36 -6.67 15.41
C HIS A 185 -14.33 -7.40 14.54
N ALA A 186 -14.34 -7.18 13.19
CA ALA A 186 -13.40 -7.84 12.31
C ALA A 186 -11.96 -7.46 12.65
N GLU A 187 -11.09 -8.46 12.75
CA GLU A 187 -9.67 -8.30 13.03
C GLU A 187 -8.81 -9.26 12.22
N ILE A 188 -7.60 -8.84 11.94
CA ILE A 188 -6.57 -9.71 11.38
C ILE A 188 -5.84 -10.38 12.54
N SER A 189 -5.82 -11.70 12.52
CA SER A 189 -5.22 -12.49 13.59
C SER A 189 -4.68 -13.80 13.06
N THR A 190 -4.07 -14.59 13.93
CA THR A 190 -3.67 -15.96 13.63
C THR A 190 -4.66 -16.94 14.23
N PHE A 191 -4.98 -17.97 13.47
CA PHE A 191 -5.84 -19.04 13.95
C PHE A 191 -5.09 -19.89 15.00
N ILE A 192 -5.71 -20.12 16.16
CA ILE A 192 -5.15 -20.92 17.26
C ILE A 192 -3.82 -20.34 17.80
N GLU A 193 -3.63 -19.01 17.79
CA GLU A 193 -2.43 -18.34 18.28
C GLU A 193 -1.10 -18.89 17.74
N GLN A 194 -1.14 -19.56 16.58
CA GLN A 194 0.06 -20.08 15.95
C GLN A 194 0.89 -18.96 15.32
N ALA A 195 2.20 -19.07 15.46
CA ALA A 195 3.13 -18.18 14.77
C ALA A 195 3.01 -18.36 13.24
N VAL A 196 3.13 -17.25 12.51
CA VAL A 196 3.24 -17.28 11.05
C VAL A 196 4.67 -17.70 10.72
N ASP A 197 4.89 -19.00 10.62
CA ASP A 197 6.20 -19.58 10.31
C ASP A 197 6.21 -20.15 8.89
N ASN A 198 6.76 -19.39 7.97
CA ASN A 198 6.98 -19.76 6.58
C ASN A 198 8.11 -18.93 6.00
N ASP A 199 8.90 -19.51 5.11
CA ASP A 199 10.06 -18.87 4.48
C ASP A 199 9.76 -17.54 3.77
N PHE A 200 8.50 -17.25 3.42
CA PHE A 200 8.07 -16.04 2.72
C PHE A 200 7.11 -15.16 3.52
N SER A 201 6.86 -15.48 4.78
CA SER A 201 5.93 -14.72 5.63
C SER A 201 6.31 -13.24 5.77
N GLY A 202 7.59 -12.90 5.71
CA GLY A 202 8.08 -11.51 5.76
C GLY A 202 7.53 -10.61 4.66
N ASN A 203 7.02 -11.16 3.55
CA ASN A 203 6.38 -10.37 2.49
C ASN A 203 5.05 -9.74 2.94
N MET A 204 4.44 -10.21 4.02
CA MET A 204 3.29 -9.54 4.65
C MET A 204 3.62 -8.11 5.08
N ILE A 205 4.87 -7.85 5.47
CA ILE A 205 5.36 -6.50 5.81
C ILE A 205 5.38 -5.63 4.56
N ASP A 206 5.90 -6.16 3.44
CA ASP A 206 6.03 -5.41 2.19
C ASP A 206 4.70 -5.04 1.56
N VAL A 207 3.70 -5.90 1.67
CA VAL A 207 2.37 -5.65 1.10
C VAL A 207 1.47 -4.83 1.99
N CYS A 208 1.81 -4.68 3.29
CA CYS A 208 1.00 -3.90 4.21
C CYS A 208 1.11 -2.40 3.87
N PRO A 209 -0.01 -1.72 3.55
CA PRO A 209 0.02 -0.31 3.15
C PRO A 209 0.19 0.66 4.32
N VAL A 210 0.14 0.14 5.56
CA VAL A 210 0.20 0.90 6.82
C VAL A 210 1.14 0.20 7.82
N GLY A 211 1.37 0.81 8.97
CA GLY A 211 2.25 0.26 10.01
C GLY A 211 1.60 -0.82 10.89
N ALA A 212 0.64 -1.59 10.36
CA ALA A 212 0.02 -2.69 11.09
C ALA A 212 0.95 -3.92 11.16
N LEU A 213 1.63 -4.25 10.06
CA LEU A 213 2.64 -5.31 10.01
C LEU A 213 4.00 -4.67 9.79
N THR A 214 4.92 -4.89 10.71
CA THR A 214 6.27 -4.29 10.69
C THR A 214 7.35 -5.31 11.01
N ASP A 215 8.56 -5.03 10.57
CA ASP A 215 9.75 -5.83 10.86
C ASP A 215 10.11 -5.69 12.34
N ARG A 216 9.91 -6.75 13.11
CA ARG A 216 10.22 -6.79 14.56
C ARG A 216 11.70 -6.54 14.83
N THR A 217 12.59 -6.93 13.92
CA THR A 217 14.04 -6.79 14.07
C THR A 217 14.52 -5.37 13.77
N PHE A 218 13.72 -4.57 13.04
CA PHE A 218 14.01 -3.18 12.73
C PHE A 218 13.32 -2.21 13.69
N ARG A 219 12.24 -2.64 14.33
CA ARG A 219 11.39 -1.80 15.18
C ARG A 219 12.19 -0.95 16.17
N PHE A 220 11.93 0.37 16.16
CA PHE A 220 12.54 1.40 17.01
C PHE A 220 14.06 1.60 16.82
N LYS A 221 14.68 1.01 15.80
CA LYS A 221 16.10 1.19 15.54
C LYS A 221 16.43 2.50 14.81
N SER A 222 15.62 2.85 13.83
CA SER A 222 15.84 4.05 13.01
C SER A 222 14.56 4.48 12.32
N ARG A 223 14.59 5.69 11.74
CA ARG A 223 13.56 6.17 10.82
C ARG A 223 14.03 6.04 9.39
N VAL A 224 13.10 5.72 8.49
CA VAL A 224 13.41 5.47 7.08
C VAL A 224 14.10 6.63 6.37
N TRP A 225 13.84 7.86 6.78
CA TRP A 225 14.46 9.04 6.19
C TRP A 225 15.93 9.28 6.59
N PHE A 226 16.42 8.60 7.63
CA PHE A 226 17.83 8.58 7.98
C PHE A 226 18.62 7.48 7.27
N LEU A 227 17.92 6.53 6.63
CA LEU A 227 18.54 5.39 5.98
C LEU A 227 18.69 5.65 4.48
N LYS A 228 19.79 5.14 3.91
CA LYS A 228 20.03 5.13 2.48
C LYS A 228 19.58 3.79 1.90
N PRO A 229 18.59 3.77 1.00
CA PRO A 229 18.19 2.56 0.29
C PRO A 229 19.23 2.26 -0.80
N MET A 230 19.80 1.07 -0.77
CA MET A 230 20.79 0.59 -1.74
C MET A 230 20.27 -0.67 -2.42
N GLU A 231 20.43 -0.76 -3.74
CA GLU A 231 20.18 -2.01 -4.46
C GLU A 231 21.27 -3.00 -4.11
N ALA A 232 20.87 -4.21 -3.79
CA ALA A 232 21.80 -5.26 -3.41
C ALA A 232 21.36 -6.62 -3.93
N GLU A 233 22.34 -7.49 -4.14
CA GLU A 233 22.14 -8.84 -4.64
C GLU A 233 23.02 -9.81 -3.87
N ARG A 234 22.50 -11.03 -3.65
CA ARG A 234 23.24 -12.15 -3.08
C ARG A 234 22.80 -13.46 -3.71
N SER A 235 23.67 -14.47 -3.66
CA SER A 235 23.26 -15.82 -4.03
C SER A 235 22.30 -16.37 -2.99
N CYS A 236 21.13 -16.85 -3.44
CA CYS A 236 20.13 -17.46 -2.60
C CYS A 236 19.45 -18.62 -3.32
N ASN A 237 19.25 -19.73 -2.63
CA ASN A 237 18.57 -20.91 -3.15
C ASN A 237 17.04 -20.89 -2.95
N LYS A 238 16.52 -19.94 -2.18
CA LYS A 238 15.09 -19.83 -1.83
C LYS A 238 14.37 -18.74 -2.64
N CYS A 239 15.04 -17.63 -2.93
CA CYS A 239 14.49 -16.50 -3.68
C CYS A 239 15.48 -15.97 -4.72
N CYS A 240 15.11 -14.93 -5.48
CA CYS A 240 16.01 -14.31 -6.47
C CYS A 240 17.25 -13.62 -5.86
N GLY A 241 17.32 -13.48 -4.53
CA GLY A 241 18.42 -12.81 -3.84
C GLY A 241 18.56 -11.31 -4.13
N LYS A 242 17.62 -10.69 -4.84
CA LYS A 242 17.63 -9.27 -5.20
C LYS A 242 16.76 -8.48 -4.23
N ALA A 243 17.35 -7.50 -3.54
CA ALA A 243 16.68 -6.77 -2.46
C ALA A 243 17.09 -5.29 -2.45
N VAL A 244 16.44 -4.54 -1.57
CA VAL A 244 16.90 -3.22 -1.14
C VAL A 244 17.38 -3.34 0.30
N VAL A 245 18.67 -3.03 0.50
CA VAL A 245 19.25 -2.91 1.84
C VAL A 245 19.21 -1.45 2.29
N TRP A 246 18.74 -1.23 3.50
CA TRP A 246 18.59 0.11 4.08
C TRP A 246 19.71 0.34 5.06
N MET A 247 20.61 1.26 4.74
CA MET A 247 21.87 1.45 5.43
C MET A 247 21.94 2.80 6.16
N PHE A 248 22.60 2.78 7.30
CA PHE A 248 23.13 3.96 7.98
C PHE A 248 24.63 3.76 8.15
N GLY A 249 25.44 4.60 7.51
CA GLY A 249 26.88 4.32 7.39
C GLY A 249 27.12 2.98 6.66
N ASN A 250 27.85 2.08 7.30
CA ASN A 250 28.16 0.74 6.77
C ASN A 250 27.26 -0.38 7.35
N GLU A 251 26.27 -0.02 8.17
CA GLU A 251 25.40 -0.99 8.82
C GLU A 251 24.06 -1.13 8.06
N ILE A 252 23.60 -2.36 7.90
CA ILE A 252 22.27 -2.67 7.35
C ILE A 252 21.27 -2.76 8.51
N TYR A 253 20.28 -1.86 8.50
CA TYR A 253 19.23 -1.81 9.50
C TYR A 253 18.04 -2.70 9.14
N ARG A 254 17.65 -2.73 7.85
CA ARG A 254 16.60 -3.61 7.34
C ARG A 254 16.85 -3.99 5.89
N VAL A 255 16.21 -5.08 5.47
CA VAL A 255 16.20 -5.56 4.09
C VAL A 255 14.76 -5.69 3.64
N THR A 256 14.42 -5.17 2.46
CA THR A 256 13.06 -5.21 1.89
C THR A 256 13.10 -5.74 0.47
N ALA A 257 11.99 -6.25 -0.02
CA ALA A 257 11.85 -6.54 -1.45
C ALA A 257 12.00 -5.25 -2.27
N ARG A 258 12.44 -5.38 -3.53
CA ARG A 258 12.41 -4.26 -4.49
C ARG A 258 10.96 -3.97 -4.86
N LYS A 259 10.57 -2.70 -4.82
CA LYS A 259 9.21 -2.26 -5.12
C LYS A 259 9.19 -1.30 -6.30
N ASP A 260 8.18 -1.42 -7.13
CA ASP A 260 7.91 -0.53 -8.23
C ASP A 260 7.38 0.85 -7.77
N LYS A 261 7.08 1.73 -8.73
CA LYS A 261 6.51 3.05 -8.47
C LYS A 261 5.13 3.04 -7.78
N TYR A 262 4.44 1.91 -7.76
CA TYR A 262 3.15 1.72 -7.08
C TYR A 262 3.29 1.07 -5.70
N GLY A 263 4.52 0.83 -5.24
CA GLY A 263 4.82 0.18 -3.97
C GLY A 263 4.57 -1.33 -3.99
N GLU A 264 4.45 -1.93 -5.15
CA GLU A 264 4.29 -3.37 -5.34
C GLU A 264 5.65 -4.03 -5.61
N VAL A 265 5.82 -5.27 -5.17
CA VAL A 265 7.06 -6.03 -5.42
C VAL A 265 7.27 -6.15 -6.94
N GLU A 266 8.48 -5.85 -7.39
CA GLU A 266 8.85 -5.90 -8.81
C GLU A 266 8.84 -7.32 -9.37
N ASP A 267 8.59 -7.44 -10.67
CA ASP A 267 8.90 -8.64 -11.40
C ASP A 267 10.36 -8.56 -11.89
N ILE A 268 11.12 -9.60 -11.60
CA ILE A 268 12.52 -9.75 -12.03
C ILE A 268 12.62 -11.09 -12.77
N ASP A 269 13.16 -11.06 -13.97
CA ASP A 269 13.29 -12.23 -14.85
C ASP A 269 11.93 -12.96 -15.06
N GLY A 270 10.82 -12.17 -15.18
CA GLY A 270 9.48 -12.69 -15.43
C GLY A 270 8.77 -13.30 -14.20
N LYS A 271 9.35 -13.19 -13.01
CA LYS A 271 8.77 -13.68 -11.76
C LYS A 271 8.71 -12.57 -10.72
N THR A 272 7.66 -12.58 -9.92
CA THR A 272 7.56 -11.63 -8.78
C THR A 272 8.66 -11.93 -7.78
N ALA A 273 9.47 -10.91 -7.49
CA ALA A 273 10.68 -11.02 -6.67
C ALA A 273 10.34 -11.03 -5.16
N TRP A 274 9.51 -11.97 -4.72
CA TRP A 274 9.24 -12.18 -3.31
C TRP A 274 10.51 -12.50 -2.56
N LEU A 275 10.75 -11.83 -1.44
CA LEU A 275 11.96 -11.98 -0.65
C LEU A 275 11.77 -13.04 0.44
N CYS A 276 12.66 -14.02 0.53
CA CYS A 276 12.60 -15.01 1.59
C CYS A 276 13.03 -14.42 2.95
N ASN A 277 12.58 -15.06 4.03
CA ASN A 277 12.88 -14.64 5.41
C ASN A 277 14.36 -14.68 5.74
N ASP A 278 15.08 -15.65 5.17
CA ASP A 278 16.52 -15.77 5.34
C ASP A 278 17.23 -14.49 4.83
N CYS A 279 17.00 -14.11 3.58
CA CYS A 279 17.55 -12.86 3.02
C CYS A 279 17.12 -11.62 3.81
N ARG A 280 15.89 -11.60 4.31
CA ARG A 280 15.31 -10.43 4.97
C ARG A 280 15.85 -10.22 6.39
N PHE A 281 15.96 -11.27 7.18
CA PHE A 281 16.16 -11.15 8.61
C PHE A 281 17.55 -11.59 9.08
N GLU A 282 18.16 -12.56 8.40
CA GLU A 282 19.41 -13.19 8.87
C GLU A 282 20.66 -12.53 8.26
N HIS A 283 20.55 -11.96 7.04
CA HIS A 283 21.69 -11.35 6.35
C HIS A 283 21.68 -9.82 6.49
N LYS A 284 22.24 -9.33 7.61
CA LYS A 284 22.31 -7.89 7.92
C LYS A 284 23.75 -7.36 7.97
N SER A 285 24.73 -8.14 7.52
CA SER A 285 26.07 -7.64 7.26
C SER A 285 26.21 -7.10 5.83
N ALA A 286 26.93 -6.00 5.66
CA ALA A 286 27.20 -5.47 4.31
C ALA A 286 27.99 -6.46 3.44
N THR A 287 28.77 -7.35 4.07
CA THR A 287 29.54 -8.40 3.40
C THR A 287 28.68 -9.53 2.82
N ASP A 288 27.44 -9.66 3.28
CA ASP A 288 26.50 -10.67 2.77
C ASP A 288 25.92 -10.30 1.40
N TRP A 289 26.13 -9.07 0.97
CA TRP A 289 25.49 -8.49 -0.21
C TRP A 289 26.52 -7.88 -1.17
N ASN A 290 26.28 -8.07 -2.46
CA ASN A 290 26.89 -7.25 -3.50
C ASN A 290 26.02 -6.00 -3.67
N ILE A 291 26.49 -4.86 -3.15
CA ILE A 291 25.77 -3.59 -3.15
C ILE A 291 26.07 -2.85 -4.45
N ALA A 292 25.07 -2.73 -5.33
CA ALA A 292 25.22 -2.13 -6.65
C ALA A 292 25.23 -0.60 -6.61
N GLY A 293 24.46 0.03 -5.73
CA GLY A 293 24.38 1.49 -5.62
C GLY A 293 23.08 2.00 -5.02
N PRO A 294 22.94 3.32 -4.89
CA PRO A 294 21.75 3.93 -4.31
C PRO A 294 20.51 3.70 -5.19
N ARG A 295 19.42 3.32 -4.58
CA ARG A 295 18.12 3.22 -5.23
C ARG A 295 17.32 4.50 -5.06
N VAL A 296 16.88 5.09 -6.16
CA VAL A 296 15.88 6.14 -6.12
C VAL A 296 14.52 5.50 -5.81
N ILE A 297 14.01 5.72 -4.62
CA ILE A 297 12.66 5.30 -4.25
C ILE A 297 11.70 6.40 -4.67
N ASN A 298 10.91 6.14 -5.71
CA ASN A 298 9.78 6.97 -6.06
C ASN A 298 8.71 6.79 -4.98
N ARG A 299 8.83 7.58 -3.91
CA ARG A 299 7.77 7.66 -2.91
C ARG A 299 6.66 8.50 -3.50
N HIS A 300 5.46 7.94 -3.61
CA HIS A 300 4.26 8.73 -3.86
C HIS A 300 3.84 9.53 -2.62
N SER A 301 4.78 9.87 -1.74
CA SER A 301 4.46 10.65 -0.57
C SER A 301 4.39 12.12 -0.94
N VAL A 302 3.42 12.81 -0.38
CA VAL A 302 3.26 14.27 -0.46
C VAL A 302 4.57 14.97 -0.05
N ILE A 303 5.28 14.38 0.93
CA ILE A 303 6.56 14.86 1.44
C ILE A 303 7.66 14.76 0.38
N SER A 304 7.80 13.61 -0.28
CA SER A 304 8.86 13.37 -1.27
C SER A 304 8.65 14.13 -2.58
N GLN A 305 7.42 14.53 -2.88
CA GLN A 305 7.08 15.31 -4.08
C GLN A 305 7.15 16.83 -3.87
N GLY A 306 7.56 17.28 -2.70
CA GLY A 306 7.56 18.71 -2.35
C GLY A 306 6.16 19.31 -2.14
N LYS A 307 5.10 18.53 -2.28
CA LYS A 307 3.71 19.00 -2.08
C LYS A 307 3.43 19.41 -0.64
N TYR A 308 4.25 18.94 0.30
CA TYR A 308 4.15 19.30 1.71
C TYR A 308 4.53 20.77 1.94
N ALA A 309 5.53 21.29 1.26
CA ALA A 309 5.92 22.71 1.34
C ALA A 309 4.76 23.61 0.90
N THR A 310 4.09 23.30 -0.22
CA THR A 310 2.94 24.06 -0.72
C THR A 310 1.69 23.96 0.16
N SER A 311 1.51 22.85 0.89
CA SER A 311 0.40 22.73 1.85
C SER A 311 0.66 23.42 3.17
N MET A 312 1.93 23.58 3.56
CA MET A 312 2.34 24.35 4.74
C MET A 312 2.24 25.87 4.51
N GLU A 313 2.37 26.31 3.26
CA GLU A 313 2.22 27.73 2.88
C GLU A 313 0.75 28.20 2.87
N LYS A 314 -0.22 27.28 2.88
CA LYS A 314 -1.63 27.64 3.06
C LYS A 314 -1.82 28.06 4.51
N PRO A 315 -2.13 29.34 4.79
CA PRO A 315 -2.37 29.78 6.16
C PRO A 315 -3.49 28.92 6.75
N VAL A 316 -3.17 28.26 7.86
CA VAL A 316 -4.20 27.59 8.67
C VAL A 316 -5.21 28.69 9.02
N LYS A 317 -6.38 28.68 8.39
CA LYS A 317 -7.49 29.54 8.81
C LYS A 317 -7.76 29.17 10.26
N ARG A 318 -7.27 29.99 11.19
CA ARG A 318 -7.69 29.93 12.58
C ARG A 318 -9.18 30.22 12.57
N ILE A 319 -9.98 29.20 12.74
CA ILE A 319 -11.40 29.35 13.01
C ILE A 319 -11.44 29.81 14.46
N GLY A 320 -11.76 31.09 14.61
CA GLY A 320 -12.05 31.70 15.94
C GLY A 320 -13.28 31.06 16.53
#